data_e8431af53901fe8def45a89dfb46e785
#
_entry.id   e8431af53901fe8def45a89dfb46e785
#
_cell.length_a   1.000
_cell.length_b   1.000
_cell.length_c   1.000
_cell.angle_alpha   90.00
_cell.angle_beta   90.00
_cell.angle_gamma   90.00
#
_symmetry.space_group_name_H-M   'P 1'
#
loop_
_entity.id
_entity.type
_entity.pdbx_description
1 polymer ?
#
loop_
_entity_poly.entity_id
_entity_poly.type
_entity_poly.pdbx_seq_one_letter_code
_entity_poly.pdbx_strand_id
1 'polypeptide(L)'
;HAPKGIGALFIRDSVRQTLCPPYLGGHQERGLRPGTENTPYIVGLGLAAAKGAKNLSDRNAHIRALNAQLRTGLEELAQQAPITLNSPADAVPEVLNFSTNCVNSQTFIEYLSGRHIYISGGSACDKGEPSHTLMAMGAPDLAVRTALRVSFCGDNTPEDVQALLDGLKDGLKELQHI
;
A
#
# COMPACT_ATOMS: atom_id res chain seq x y z
N HIS A 1 -1.07 5.86 10.28
CA HIS A 1 -0.89 5.17 11.58
C HIS A 1 -1.69 5.86 12.72
N ALA A 2 -2.94 6.25 12.46
CA ALA A 2 -3.90 6.64 13.48
C ALA A 2 -4.61 5.41 14.07
N PRO A 3 -5.33 5.55 15.22
CA PRO A 3 -6.16 4.47 15.73
C PRO A 3 -7.18 4.00 14.67
N LYS A 4 -7.40 2.69 14.59
CA LYS A 4 -8.45 2.12 13.73
C LYS A 4 -9.83 2.42 14.34
N GLY A 5 -10.83 2.63 13.49
CA GLY A 5 -12.21 2.93 13.93
C GLY A 5 -12.52 4.41 14.14
N ILE A 6 -11.63 5.30 13.70
CA ILE A 6 -11.84 6.76 13.64
C ILE A 6 -11.55 7.28 12.25
N GLY A 7 -12.25 8.29 11.82
CA GLY A 7 -12.05 8.99 10.56
C GLY A 7 -12.47 10.44 10.66
N ALA A 8 -12.10 11.24 9.67
CA ALA A 8 -12.50 12.63 9.56
C ALA A 8 -13.07 12.90 8.16
N LEU A 9 -14.10 13.73 8.11
CA LEU A 9 -14.70 14.22 6.87
C LEU A 9 -14.59 15.74 6.84
N PHE A 10 -13.88 16.26 5.84
CA PHE A 10 -13.89 17.69 5.55
C PHE A 10 -15.10 18.06 4.71
N ILE A 11 -15.87 19.01 5.20
CA ILE A 11 -17.06 19.53 4.50
C ILE A 11 -16.88 21.03 4.28
N ARG A 12 -16.88 21.45 3.01
CA ARG A 12 -16.86 22.87 2.65
C ARG A 12 -18.18 23.52 3.07
N ASP A 13 -18.12 24.71 3.66
CA ASP A 13 -19.32 25.40 4.15
C ASP A 13 -20.38 25.63 3.08
N SER A 14 -19.98 25.85 1.83
CA SER A 14 -20.91 26.05 0.70
C SER A 14 -21.81 24.85 0.39
N VAL A 15 -21.39 23.64 0.75
CA VAL A 15 -22.17 22.42 0.48
C VAL A 15 -22.79 21.83 1.74
N ARG A 16 -22.45 22.37 2.92
CA ARG A 16 -22.89 21.83 4.20
C ARG A 16 -24.41 21.78 4.35
N GLN A 17 -25.11 22.81 3.84
CA GLN A 17 -26.57 22.92 3.94
C GLN A 17 -27.30 21.94 3.01
N THR A 18 -26.63 21.42 1.99
CA THR A 18 -27.20 20.46 1.02
C THR A 18 -26.93 19.00 1.42
N LEU A 19 -26.10 18.77 2.45
CA LEU A 19 -25.81 17.43 2.92
C LEU A 19 -26.96 16.89 3.77
N CYS A 20 -27.45 15.73 3.35
CA CYS A 20 -28.40 14.95 4.13
C CYS A 20 -27.62 14.00 5.05
N PRO A 21 -27.79 14.06 6.39
CA PRO A 21 -27.16 13.12 7.30
C PRO A 21 -27.58 11.68 6.97
N PRO A 22 -26.64 10.72 6.91
CA PRO A 22 -26.97 9.33 6.60
C PRO A 22 -27.73 8.64 7.74
N TYR A 23 -27.69 9.21 8.95
CA TYR A 23 -28.37 8.70 10.13
C TYR A 23 -29.13 9.82 10.84
N LEU A 24 -30.29 9.49 11.40
CA LEU A 24 -31.08 10.40 12.24
C LEU A 24 -30.78 10.14 13.71
N GLY A 25 -30.74 11.17 14.54
CA GLY A 25 -30.47 11.05 15.98
C GLY A 25 -30.13 12.39 16.64
N GLY A 26 -29.19 12.36 17.58
CA GLY A 26 -28.73 13.52 18.32
C GLY A 26 -28.01 14.58 17.47
N HIS A 27 -27.63 15.69 18.10
CA HIS A 27 -27.03 16.85 17.44
C HIS A 27 -25.49 16.83 17.37
N GLN A 28 -24.87 15.69 17.71
CA GLN A 28 -23.41 15.53 17.66
C GLN A 28 -22.89 15.81 16.25
N GLU A 29 -21.63 16.23 16.15
CA GLU A 29 -20.98 16.62 14.90
C GLU A 29 -21.85 17.60 14.06
N ARG A 30 -22.45 18.58 14.74
CA ARG A 30 -23.35 19.58 14.15
C ARG A 30 -24.58 18.98 13.45
N GLY A 31 -25.08 17.86 13.96
CA GLY A 31 -26.25 17.14 13.43
C GLY A 31 -25.96 16.25 12.22
N LEU A 32 -24.70 16.14 11.80
CA LEU A 32 -24.33 15.31 10.64
C LEU A 32 -24.06 13.85 11.00
N ARG A 33 -23.59 13.58 12.21
CA ARG A 33 -23.29 12.23 12.67
C ARG A 33 -23.70 12.07 14.14
N PRO A 34 -24.84 11.49 14.42
CA PRO A 34 -25.33 11.30 15.78
C PRO A 34 -24.52 10.24 16.54
N GLY A 35 -24.66 10.23 17.86
CA GLY A 35 -23.95 9.34 18.77
C GLY A 35 -22.78 10.02 19.46
N THR A 36 -22.49 9.61 20.69
CA THR A 36 -21.39 10.14 21.51
C THR A 36 -20.07 10.08 20.78
N GLU A 37 -19.32 11.17 20.83
CA GLU A 37 -18.01 11.28 20.19
C GLU A 37 -16.99 10.36 20.89
N ASN A 38 -16.21 9.64 20.10
CA ASN A 38 -15.11 8.81 20.60
C ASN A 38 -13.88 9.69 20.87
N THR A 39 -13.93 10.46 21.94
CA THR A 39 -12.89 11.45 22.28
C THR A 39 -11.48 10.88 22.40
N PRO A 40 -11.25 9.68 22.98
CA PRO A 40 -9.89 9.09 22.99
C PRO A 40 -9.33 8.87 21.58
N TYR A 41 -10.14 8.40 20.65
CA TYR A 41 -9.70 8.14 19.27
C TYR A 41 -9.58 9.42 18.45
N ILE A 42 -10.41 10.44 18.73
CA ILE A 42 -10.29 11.77 18.14
C ILE A 42 -8.93 12.39 18.51
N VAL A 43 -8.53 12.30 19.79
CA VAL A 43 -7.22 12.78 20.26
C VAL A 43 -6.10 12.01 19.57
N GLY A 44 -6.20 10.68 19.48
CA GLY A 44 -5.23 9.85 18.78
C GLY A 44 -5.08 10.19 17.29
N LEU A 45 -6.21 10.45 16.60
CA LEU A 45 -6.22 10.89 15.20
C LEU A 45 -5.55 12.26 15.06
N GLY A 46 -5.89 13.22 15.94
CA GLY A 46 -5.30 14.56 15.94
C GLY A 46 -3.79 14.54 16.14
N LEU A 47 -3.30 13.71 17.07
CA LEU A 47 -1.87 13.52 17.31
C LEU A 47 -1.16 12.92 16.07
N ALA A 48 -1.75 11.90 15.47
CA ALA A 48 -1.21 11.27 14.28
C ALA A 48 -1.14 12.26 13.09
N ALA A 49 -2.19 13.06 12.90
CA ALA A 49 -2.23 14.09 11.87
C ALA A 49 -1.16 15.17 12.09
N ALA A 50 -1.00 15.66 13.33
CA ALA A 50 0.01 16.66 13.68
C ALA A 50 1.44 16.13 13.45
N LYS A 51 1.74 14.90 13.89
CA LYS A 51 3.03 14.24 13.61
C LYS A 51 3.27 14.06 12.12
N GLY A 52 2.25 13.59 11.39
CA GLY A 52 2.32 13.39 9.94
C GLY A 52 2.62 14.68 9.19
N ALA A 53 1.93 15.77 9.55
CA ALA A 53 2.14 17.08 8.92
C ALA A 53 3.55 17.64 9.20
N LYS A 54 4.04 17.53 10.45
CA LYS A 54 5.37 18.02 10.83
C LYS A 54 6.51 17.36 10.05
N ASN A 55 6.40 16.07 9.79
CA ASN A 55 7.47 15.27 9.20
C ASN A 55 7.20 14.91 7.72
N LEU A 56 6.20 15.53 7.08
CA LEU A 56 5.71 15.12 5.76
C LEU A 56 6.80 15.18 4.70
N SER A 57 7.59 16.27 4.65
CA SER A 57 8.65 16.46 3.66
C SER A 57 9.74 15.39 3.77
N ASP A 58 10.29 15.24 4.97
CA ASP A 58 11.41 14.32 5.23
C ASP A 58 10.99 12.87 5.03
N ARG A 59 9.78 12.52 5.51
CA ARG A 59 9.21 11.19 5.29
C ARG A 59 9.01 10.91 3.80
N ASN A 60 8.49 11.86 3.04
CA ASN A 60 8.29 11.68 1.61
C ASN A 60 9.60 11.54 0.86
N ALA A 61 10.63 12.32 1.22
CA ALA A 61 11.97 12.20 0.64
C ALA A 61 12.57 10.82 0.94
N HIS A 62 12.45 10.36 2.18
CA HIS A 62 12.92 9.04 2.60
C HIS A 62 12.21 7.91 1.83
N ILE A 63 10.87 7.92 1.77
CA ILE A 63 10.11 6.89 1.04
C ILE A 63 10.43 6.91 -0.46
N ARG A 64 10.61 8.09 -1.06
CA ARG A 64 11.06 8.19 -2.46
C ARG A 64 12.41 7.54 -2.70
N ALA A 65 13.36 7.70 -1.75
CA ALA A 65 14.67 7.06 -1.84
C ALA A 65 14.56 5.53 -1.78
N LEU A 66 13.75 4.99 -0.85
CA LEU A 66 13.50 3.56 -0.74
C LEU A 66 12.81 2.99 -2.00
N ASN A 67 11.81 3.69 -2.52
CA ASN A 67 11.13 3.30 -3.76
C ASN A 67 12.09 3.30 -4.95
N ALA A 68 12.94 4.32 -5.06
CA ALA A 68 13.95 4.40 -6.12
C ALA A 68 14.96 3.25 -6.03
N GLN A 69 15.44 2.94 -4.82
CA GLN A 69 16.33 1.80 -4.60
C GLN A 69 15.68 0.48 -5.04
N LEU A 70 14.42 0.25 -4.66
CA LEU A 70 13.70 -0.96 -5.07
C LEU A 70 13.50 -1.02 -6.58
N ARG A 71 13.14 0.10 -7.24
CA ARG A 71 13.00 0.14 -8.70
C ARG A 71 14.30 -0.23 -9.40
N THR A 72 15.41 0.37 -9.00
CA THR A 72 16.73 0.06 -9.57
C THR A 72 17.07 -1.43 -9.40
N GLY A 73 16.89 -1.98 -8.21
CA GLY A 73 17.14 -3.41 -7.97
C GLY A 73 16.23 -4.33 -8.80
N LEU A 74 14.96 -3.96 -8.99
CA LEU A 74 14.04 -4.72 -9.83
C LEU A 74 14.42 -4.62 -11.33
N GLU A 75 14.89 -3.47 -11.80
CA GLU A 75 15.39 -3.28 -13.17
C GLU A 75 16.66 -4.13 -13.41
N GLU A 76 17.55 -4.23 -12.43
CA GLU A 76 18.71 -5.13 -12.49
C GLU A 76 18.29 -6.61 -12.54
N LEU A 77 17.34 -7.03 -11.69
CA LEU A 77 16.79 -8.38 -11.70
C LEU A 77 16.07 -8.69 -13.03
N ALA A 78 15.42 -7.70 -13.64
CA ALA A 78 14.73 -7.85 -14.92
C ALA A 78 15.67 -8.20 -16.11
N GLN A 79 16.98 -8.00 -15.95
CA GLN A 79 17.96 -8.44 -16.94
C GLN A 79 18.12 -9.98 -16.97
N GLN A 80 17.72 -10.67 -15.92
CA GLN A 80 17.88 -12.12 -15.73
C GLN A 80 16.56 -12.86 -15.52
N ALA A 81 15.47 -12.15 -15.27
CA ALA A 81 14.14 -12.71 -14.99
C ALA A 81 13.03 -11.84 -15.63
N PRO A 82 11.87 -12.40 -15.97
CA PRO A 82 10.82 -11.68 -16.68
C PRO A 82 10.01 -10.72 -15.78
N ILE A 83 10.69 -9.81 -15.09
CA ILE A 83 10.06 -8.84 -14.18
C ILE A 83 9.48 -7.66 -14.97
N THR A 84 8.28 -7.23 -14.63
CA THR A 84 7.61 -6.06 -15.16
C THR A 84 7.18 -5.13 -14.04
N LEU A 85 7.56 -3.85 -14.10
CA LEU A 85 7.06 -2.82 -13.21
C LEU A 85 5.66 -2.38 -13.66
N ASN A 86 4.66 -2.56 -12.80
CA ASN A 86 3.28 -2.16 -13.09
C ASN A 86 2.98 -0.72 -12.63
N SER A 87 3.70 -0.24 -11.60
CA SER A 87 3.57 1.14 -11.14
C SER A 87 4.34 2.10 -12.04
N PRO A 88 3.69 3.12 -12.66
CA PRO A 88 4.38 4.11 -13.47
C PRO A 88 5.39 4.93 -12.64
N ALA A 89 6.30 5.65 -13.33
CA ALA A 89 7.37 6.38 -12.67
C ALA A 89 6.88 7.56 -11.82
N ASP A 90 5.73 8.13 -12.17
CA ASP A 90 5.07 9.25 -11.49
C ASP A 90 4.02 8.81 -10.46
N ALA A 91 3.91 7.51 -10.18
CA ALA A 91 3.03 6.98 -9.13
C ALA A 91 3.44 7.49 -7.73
N VAL A 92 2.49 7.42 -6.78
CA VAL A 92 2.79 7.70 -5.37
C VAL A 92 3.92 6.78 -4.86
N PRO A 93 4.92 7.32 -4.16
CA PRO A 93 6.11 6.55 -3.80
C PRO A 93 5.87 5.52 -2.70
N GLU A 94 4.77 5.64 -1.97
CA GLU A 94 4.42 4.75 -0.87
C GLU A 94 4.09 3.33 -1.31
N VAL A 95 3.78 3.12 -2.60
CA VAL A 95 3.38 1.80 -3.13
C VAL A 95 4.10 1.52 -4.43
N LEU A 96 4.68 0.33 -4.54
CA LEU A 96 5.24 -0.19 -5.78
C LEU A 96 4.60 -1.55 -6.09
N ASN A 97 4.08 -1.69 -7.30
CA ASN A 97 3.56 -2.94 -7.83
C ASN A 97 4.42 -3.40 -9.03
N PHE A 98 4.76 -4.67 -9.03
CA PHE A 98 5.49 -5.32 -10.10
C PHE A 98 5.04 -6.77 -10.25
N SER A 99 5.30 -7.39 -11.40
CA SER A 99 4.99 -8.80 -11.66
C SER A 99 6.27 -9.57 -11.96
N THR A 100 6.38 -10.78 -11.43
CA THR A 100 7.52 -11.66 -11.70
C THR A 100 7.38 -12.40 -13.03
N ASN A 101 6.16 -12.52 -13.54
CA ASN A 101 5.77 -13.23 -14.77
C ASN A 101 6.24 -14.70 -14.86
N CYS A 102 6.63 -15.28 -13.75
CA CYS A 102 7.11 -16.68 -13.72
C CYS A 102 6.75 -17.45 -12.45
N VAL A 103 6.49 -16.78 -11.32
CA VAL A 103 6.12 -17.42 -10.06
C VAL A 103 4.80 -16.85 -9.56
N ASN A 104 3.87 -17.69 -9.14
CA ASN A 104 2.59 -17.26 -8.58
C ASN A 104 2.80 -16.36 -7.35
N SER A 105 2.03 -15.28 -7.27
CA SER A 105 2.15 -14.29 -6.20
C SER A 105 2.00 -14.90 -4.80
N GLN A 106 1.06 -15.81 -4.60
CA GLN A 106 0.85 -16.44 -3.29
C GLN A 106 2.06 -17.28 -2.87
N THR A 107 2.60 -18.09 -3.78
CA THR A 107 3.80 -18.88 -3.54
C THR A 107 4.99 -18.01 -3.16
N PHE A 108 5.15 -16.88 -3.86
CA PHE A 108 6.23 -15.93 -3.58
C PHE A 108 6.07 -15.26 -2.22
N ILE A 109 4.83 -14.85 -1.86
CA ILE A 109 4.52 -14.25 -0.56
C ILE A 109 4.81 -15.21 0.58
N GLU A 110 4.43 -16.48 0.46
CA GLU A 110 4.69 -17.51 1.46
C GLU A 110 6.19 -17.75 1.64
N TYR A 111 6.94 -17.82 0.54
CA TYR A 111 8.39 -17.95 0.55
C TYR A 111 9.09 -16.79 1.27
N LEU A 112 8.70 -15.55 0.95
CA LEU A 112 9.23 -14.34 1.59
C LEU A 112 8.81 -14.26 3.07
N SER A 113 7.58 -14.63 3.38
CA SER A 113 7.08 -14.67 4.77
C SER A 113 7.88 -15.62 5.64
N GLY A 114 8.31 -16.76 5.10
CA GLY A 114 9.23 -17.68 5.78
C GLY A 114 10.61 -17.09 6.10
N ARG A 115 10.95 -15.97 5.45
CA ARG A 115 12.17 -15.17 5.67
C ARG A 115 11.89 -13.87 6.45
N HIS A 116 10.71 -13.74 7.06
CA HIS A 116 10.25 -12.56 7.78
C HIS A 116 10.12 -11.29 6.90
N ILE A 117 9.93 -11.45 5.60
CA ILE A 117 9.69 -10.37 4.64
C ILE A 117 8.21 -10.38 4.27
N TYR A 118 7.48 -9.33 4.67
CA TYR A 118 6.03 -9.27 4.53
C TYR A 118 5.63 -8.27 3.46
N ILE A 119 5.15 -8.78 2.35
CA ILE A 119 4.59 -8.03 1.23
C ILE A 119 3.19 -8.57 0.89
N SER A 120 2.51 -7.99 -0.07
CA SER A 120 1.20 -8.49 -0.51
C SER A 120 1.15 -8.70 -2.02
N GLY A 121 0.24 -9.54 -2.49
CA GLY A 121 -0.07 -9.72 -3.90
C GLY A 121 -1.11 -8.70 -4.37
N GLY A 122 -2.37 -9.09 -4.33
CA GLY A 122 -3.50 -8.26 -4.70
C GLY A 122 -4.04 -7.37 -3.58
N SER A 123 -5.32 -7.04 -3.65
CA SER A 123 -6.06 -6.38 -2.58
C SER A 123 -6.22 -7.30 -1.38
N ALA A 124 -6.09 -6.76 -0.17
CA ALA A 124 -6.31 -7.50 1.07
C ALA A 124 -7.76 -8.03 1.20
N CYS A 125 -8.70 -7.49 0.43
CA CYS A 125 -10.11 -7.88 0.42
C CYS A 125 -10.41 -9.05 -0.53
N ASP A 126 -9.52 -9.37 -1.46
CA ASP A 126 -9.84 -10.26 -2.59
C ASP A 126 -9.55 -11.75 -2.33
N LYS A 127 -9.18 -12.15 -1.11
CA LYS A 127 -9.02 -13.58 -0.71
C LYS A 127 -8.34 -14.48 -1.75
N GLY A 128 -7.33 -13.94 -2.47
CA GLY A 128 -6.63 -14.66 -3.54
C GLY A 128 -7.21 -14.45 -4.95
N GLU A 129 -8.24 -13.63 -5.10
CA GLU A 129 -8.75 -13.23 -6.41
C GLU A 129 -7.74 -12.34 -7.17
N PRO A 130 -7.76 -12.38 -8.51
CA PRO A 130 -6.89 -11.55 -9.34
C PRO A 130 -7.13 -10.05 -9.09
N SER A 131 -6.09 -9.23 -9.19
CA SER A 131 -6.19 -7.78 -8.99
C SER A 131 -7.12 -7.10 -10.00
N HIS A 132 -8.30 -6.65 -9.56
CA HIS A 132 -9.23 -5.88 -10.38
C HIS A 132 -8.59 -4.64 -11.00
N THR A 133 -7.67 -4.00 -10.27
CA THR A 133 -6.95 -2.82 -10.76
C THR A 133 -6.07 -3.16 -11.96
N LEU A 134 -5.25 -4.21 -11.87
CA LEU A 134 -4.38 -4.62 -12.98
C LEU A 134 -5.20 -5.11 -14.17
N MET A 135 -6.30 -5.82 -13.93
CA MET A 135 -7.23 -6.23 -15.00
C MET A 135 -7.85 -5.02 -15.70
N ALA A 136 -8.31 -4.02 -14.96
CA ALA A 136 -8.87 -2.79 -15.52
C ALA A 136 -7.81 -1.96 -16.27
N MET A 137 -6.54 -2.06 -15.92
CA MET A 137 -5.42 -1.47 -16.65
C MET A 137 -5.03 -2.26 -17.92
N GLY A 138 -5.68 -3.41 -18.18
CA GLY A 138 -5.37 -4.27 -19.33
C GLY A 138 -4.08 -5.07 -19.18
N ALA A 139 -3.61 -5.32 -17.97
CA ALA A 139 -2.42 -6.14 -17.74
C ALA A 139 -2.67 -7.59 -18.20
N PRO A 140 -1.67 -8.27 -18.79
CA PRO A 140 -1.78 -9.69 -19.18
C PRO A 140 -2.10 -10.58 -17.97
N ASP A 141 -2.85 -11.66 -18.16
CA ASP A 141 -3.26 -12.59 -17.11
C ASP A 141 -2.08 -13.11 -16.28
N LEU A 142 -0.97 -13.44 -16.93
CA LEU A 142 0.26 -13.87 -16.26
C LEU A 142 0.80 -12.78 -15.33
N ALA A 143 0.82 -11.52 -15.76
CA ALA A 143 1.26 -10.40 -14.93
C ALA A 143 0.34 -10.20 -13.71
N VAL A 144 -0.97 -10.35 -13.90
CA VAL A 144 -1.96 -10.25 -12.81
C VAL A 144 -1.74 -11.33 -11.74
N ARG A 145 -1.52 -12.58 -12.17
CA ARG A 145 -1.33 -13.73 -11.26
C ARG A 145 0.02 -13.73 -10.52
N THR A 146 0.98 -13.03 -11.05
CA THR A 146 2.35 -12.97 -10.50
C THR A 146 2.67 -11.62 -9.89
N ALA A 147 1.67 -10.76 -9.72
CA ALA A 147 1.84 -9.41 -9.19
C ALA A 147 2.14 -9.40 -7.69
N LEU A 148 3.13 -8.61 -7.32
CA LEU A 148 3.53 -8.35 -5.94
C LEU A 148 3.42 -6.86 -5.67
N ARG A 149 2.99 -6.51 -4.45
CA ARG A 149 2.84 -5.12 -4.02
C ARG A 149 3.65 -4.86 -2.77
N VAL A 150 4.56 -3.93 -2.86
CA VAL A 150 5.36 -3.39 -1.75
C VAL A 150 4.75 -2.09 -1.28
N SER A 151 4.59 -1.93 0.02
CA SER A 151 4.10 -0.69 0.64
C SER A 151 5.13 -0.19 1.63
N PHE A 152 5.54 1.06 1.47
CA PHE A 152 6.54 1.71 2.32
C PHE A 152 5.89 2.58 3.39
N CYS A 153 6.56 2.69 4.51
CA CYS A 153 6.29 3.68 5.55
C CYS A 153 7.60 4.36 6.01
N GLY A 154 7.47 5.33 6.88
CA GLY A 154 8.63 6.08 7.37
C GLY A 154 9.61 5.28 8.25
N ASP A 155 9.21 4.08 8.69
CA ASP A 155 10.01 3.22 9.56
C ASP A 155 10.83 2.18 8.79
N ASN A 156 10.58 2.04 7.47
CA ASN A 156 11.39 1.16 6.63
C ASN A 156 12.78 1.71 6.39
N THR A 157 13.74 0.81 6.17
CA THR A 157 15.15 1.13 5.99
C THR A 157 15.66 0.67 4.62
N PRO A 158 16.81 1.17 4.14
CA PRO A 158 17.47 0.65 2.94
C PRO A 158 17.80 -0.84 3.04
N GLU A 159 18.08 -1.34 4.23
CA GLU A 159 18.38 -2.74 4.52
C GLU A 159 17.13 -3.61 4.32
N ASP A 160 15.93 -3.11 4.66
CA ASP A 160 14.67 -3.82 4.37
C ASP A 160 14.47 -4.01 2.87
N VAL A 161 14.79 -2.97 2.08
CA VAL A 161 14.72 -3.05 0.62
C VAL A 161 15.73 -4.05 0.08
N GLN A 162 16.96 -4.05 0.60
CA GLN A 162 17.99 -5.00 0.20
C GLN A 162 17.58 -6.44 0.53
N ALA A 163 17.07 -6.68 1.73
CA ALA A 163 16.57 -8.00 2.15
C ALA A 163 15.45 -8.51 1.21
N LEU A 164 14.54 -7.61 0.79
CA LEU A 164 13.51 -7.96 -0.19
C LEU A 164 14.13 -8.33 -1.54
N LEU A 165 15.07 -7.55 -2.06
CA LEU A 165 15.74 -7.81 -3.34
C LEU A 165 16.49 -9.15 -3.32
N ASP A 166 17.19 -9.44 -2.23
CA ASP A 166 17.89 -10.72 -2.03
C ASP A 166 16.89 -11.89 -1.98
N GLY A 167 15.80 -11.73 -1.21
CA GLY A 167 14.73 -12.71 -1.15
C GLY A 167 14.03 -12.94 -2.51
N LEU A 168 13.85 -11.90 -3.31
CA LEU A 168 13.32 -12.03 -4.67
C LEU A 168 14.29 -12.79 -5.59
N LYS A 169 15.57 -12.43 -5.53
CA LYS A 169 16.63 -13.08 -6.33
C LYS A 169 16.73 -14.58 -6.02
N ASP A 170 16.65 -14.96 -4.75
CA ASP A 170 16.70 -16.35 -4.33
C ASP A 170 15.40 -17.09 -4.70
N GLY A 171 14.23 -16.47 -4.44
CA GLY A 171 12.94 -17.05 -4.79
C GLY A 171 12.77 -17.30 -6.29
N LEU A 172 13.27 -16.42 -7.15
CA LEU A 172 13.27 -16.62 -8.60
C LEU A 172 14.09 -17.83 -9.05
N LYS A 173 15.05 -18.29 -8.25
CA LYS A 173 15.86 -19.49 -8.55
C LYS A 173 15.31 -20.77 -7.94
N GLU A 174 14.71 -20.65 -6.74
CA GLU A 174 14.32 -21.81 -5.92
C GLU A 174 12.87 -22.23 -6.17
N LEU A 175 11.98 -21.30 -6.54
CA LEU A 175 10.56 -21.57 -6.70
C LEU A 175 10.23 -22.13 -8.08
N GLN A 176 9.21 -22.98 -8.12
CA GLN A 176 8.69 -23.53 -9.38
C GLN A 176 8.04 -22.41 -10.21
N HIS A 177 8.47 -22.29 -11.45
CA HIS A 177 7.88 -21.40 -12.44
C HIS A 177 6.57 -21.97 -12.99
N ILE A 178 5.60 -21.10 -13.30
CA ILE A 178 4.31 -21.42 -13.92
C ILE A 178 4.33 -21.19 -15.43
#